data_d569702eb79e56e7331d6ec13d03e74f
#
_entry.id   d569702eb79e56e7331d6ec13d03e74f
#
_cell.length_a   1.000
_cell.length_b   1.000
_cell.length_c   1.000
_cell.angle_alpha   90.00
_cell.angle_beta   90.00
_cell.angle_gamma   90.00
#
_symmetry.space_group_name_H-M   'P 1'
#
loop_
_entity.id
_entity.type
_entity.pdbx_description
1 polymer ?
#
loop_
_entity_poly.entity_id
_entity_poly.type
_entity_poly.pdbx_seq_one_letter_code
_entity_poly.pdbx_strand_id
1 'polypeptide(L)'
;MAQAVNRLLLKRCTYLLPKTLKRYAGHSKWANIKHTKEENDNERMLLFHHLKMQMIIAINEGGTNLSYNPKLSQVIERAKKANMPVASIKSFLEKMETRKNKIQTGLIEVRGPNGYVMLVCYKTDNPKSFAIELNSKIKKTKGKATDTAAKNMFTHIGSIIVEKKGNIDQAMEDAINIGAEDVEEFKENDMEYFQFKCDPKLLNKIKHLLEDLQYCILLAEEDYIPKVVIKLNESDLEAVSLIREKVLSLEDVSHIYDNLA
;
A
#
# COMPACT_ATOMS: atom_id res chain seq x y z
N MET A 1 -39.39 33.00 80.53
CA MET A 1 -39.60 31.73 79.79
C MET A 1 -40.41 31.97 78.56
N ALA A 2 -39.96 32.83 77.62
CA ALA A 2 -40.69 33.14 76.40
C ALA A 2 -39.76 33.25 75.11
N GLN A 3 -38.57 32.68 75.21
CA GLN A 3 -37.57 32.74 74.11
C GLN A 3 -37.22 31.34 73.49
N ALA A 4 -37.84 30.29 73.94
CA ALA A 4 -37.52 28.92 73.51
C ALA A 4 -38.50 28.32 72.48
N VAL A 5 -39.62 28.97 72.18
CA VAL A 5 -40.69 28.43 71.34
C VAL A 5 -40.59 28.90 69.89
N ASN A 6 -39.80 29.92 69.59
CA ASN A 6 -39.73 30.51 68.22
C ASN A 6 -38.60 29.94 67.32
N ARG A 7 -37.87 28.92 67.79
CA ARG A 7 -36.77 28.30 67.02
C ARG A 7 -37.15 26.98 66.35
N LEU A 8 -38.35 26.50 66.54
CA LEU A 8 -38.78 25.18 66.04
C LEU A 8 -39.70 25.22 64.82
N LEU A 9 -40.13 26.45 64.35
CA LEU A 9 -41.04 26.57 63.22
C LEU A 9 -40.43 27.05 61.90
N LEU A 10 -39.09 27.29 61.88
CA LEU A 10 -38.39 27.71 60.66
C LEU A 10 -37.58 26.57 59.99
N LYS A 11 -37.76 25.34 60.38
CA LYS A 11 -37.03 24.18 59.80
C LYS A 11 -37.89 23.28 58.89
N ARG A 12 -38.97 23.77 58.33
CA ARG A 12 -39.77 22.90 57.43
C ARG A 12 -40.26 23.66 56.20
N CYS A 13 -39.35 24.04 55.33
CA CYS A 13 -39.65 24.29 53.94
C CYS A 13 -38.34 24.28 53.11
N THR A 14 -37.51 23.27 53.25
CA THR A 14 -36.63 22.93 52.14
C THR A 14 -37.48 22.11 51.20
N TYR A 15 -38.07 22.77 50.20
CA TYR A 15 -38.57 22.10 49.02
C TYR A 15 -37.46 21.30 48.45
N LEU A 16 -37.59 19.99 48.49
CA LEU A 16 -36.88 19.05 47.67
C LEU A 16 -37.22 19.39 46.21
N LEU A 17 -36.43 20.27 45.62
CA LEU A 17 -36.40 20.39 44.17
C LEU A 17 -36.09 19.00 43.65
N PRO A 18 -36.94 18.38 42.80
CA PRO A 18 -36.61 17.10 42.22
C PRO A 18 -35.27 17.31 41.49
N LYS A 19 -34.23 16.55 41.89
CA LYS A 19 -33.03 16.42 41.10
C LYS A 19 -33.51 16.10 39.71
N THR A 20 -33.52 17.06 38.81
CA THR A 20 -33.69 16.77 37.39
C THR A 20 -32.64 15.75 37.05
N LEU A 21 -33.07 14.52 36.91
CA LEU A 21 -32.25 13.47 36.33
C LEU A 21 -31.74 14.04 35.02
N LYS A 22 -30.48 14.50 35.00
CA LYS A 22 -29.80 14.76 33.74
C LYS A 22 -29.86 13.43 33.00
N ARG A 23 -30.80 13.33 32.08
CA ARG A 23 -30.77 12.29 31.06
C ARG A 23 -29.45 12.54 30.31
N TYR A 24 -28.42 11.81 30.70
CA TYR A 24 -27.32 11.61 29.79
C TYR A 24 -27.98 11.04 28.55
N ALA A 25 -27.93 11.81 27.46
CA ALA A 25 -28.37 11.31 26.19
C ALA A 25 -27.50 10.07 25.93
N GLY A 26 -28.02 8.91 26.35
CA GLY A 26 -27.44 7.63 26.00
C GLY A 26 -27.32 7.64 24.49
N HIS A 27 -26.19 7.17 23.99
CA HIS A 27 -25.96 7.04 22.56
C HIS A 27 -27.24 6.56 21.90
N SER A 28 -27.84 7.41 21.06
CA SER A 28 -29.15 7.10 20.47
C SER A 28 -29.02 5.72 19.83
N LYS A 29 -29.95 4.83 20.10
CA LYS A 29 -30.01 3.50 19.46
C LYS A 29 -29.80 3.62 17.94
N TRP A 30 -30.29 4.70 17.34
CA TRP A 30 -30.10 5.05 15.94
C TRP A 30 -28.64 5.38 15.58
N ALA A 31 -27.90 6.10 16.44
CA ALA A 31 -26.50 6.40 16.20
C ALA A 31 -25.65 5.12 16.20
N ASN A 32 -25.91 4.21 17.14
CA ASN A 32 -25.23 2.92 17.20
C ASN A 32 -25.58 2.03 15.99
N ILE A 33 -26.87 1.97 15.61
CA ILE A 33 -27.31 1.21 14.42
C ILE A 33 -26.66 1.80 13.16
N LYS A 34 -26.60 3.12 13.03
CA LYS A 34 -25.98 3.78 11.89
C LYS A 34 -24.48 3.47 11.82
N HIS A 35 -23.77 3.56 12.94
CA HIS A 35 -22.33 3.27 13.01
C HIS A 35 -22.05 1.80 12.64
N THR A 36 -22.76 0.85 13.24
CA THR A 36 -22.60 -0.57 12.91
C THR A 36 -22.95 -0.87 11.45
N LYS A 37 -23.96 -0.19 10.89
CA LYS A 37 -24.28 -0.33 9.48
C LYS A 37 -23.19 0.23 8.57
N GLU A 38 -22.65 1.41 8.89
CA GLU A 38 -21.57 2.01 8.14
C GLU A 38 -20.30 1.15 8.18
N GLU A 39 -19.96 0.55 9.31
CA GLU A 39 -18.85 -0.41 9.43
C GLU A 39 -19.06 -1.65 8.55
N ASN A 40 -20.21 -2.30 8.66
CA ASN A 40 -20.53 -3.48 7.84
C ASN A 40 -20.58 -3.16 6.34
N ASP A 41 -21.10 -1.99 5.96
CA ASP A 41 -21.14 -1.54 4.56
C ASP A 41 -19.72 -1.26 4.03
N ASN A 42 -18.81 -0.71 4.86
CA ASN A 42 -17.41 -0.49 4.52
C ASN A 42 -16.64 -1.80 4.36
N GLU A 43 -16.79 -2.75 5.30
CA GLU A 43 -16.17 -4.08 5.18
C GLU A 43 -16.63 -4.81 3.92
N ARG A 44 -17.91 -4.74 3.63
CA ARG A 44 -18.49 -5.33 2.42
C ARG A 44 -17.96 -4.66 1.15
N MET A 45 -17.78 -3.35 1.16
CA MET A 45 -17.20 -2.60 0.04
C MET A 45 -15.75 -2.99 -0.21
N LEU A 46 -14.94 -3.12 0.84
CA LEU A 46 -13.54 -3.59 0.76
C LEU A 46 -13.46 -5.01 0.20
N LEU A 47 -14.31 -5.91 0.69
CA LEU A 47 -14.39 -7.28 0.18
C LEU A 47 -14.75 -7.32 -1.31
N PHE A 48 -15.72 -6.52 -1.73
CA PHE A 48 -16.09 -6.43 -3.15
C PHE A 48 -15.00 -5.84 -4.01
N HIS A 49 -14.25 -4.86 -3.49
CA HIS A 49 -13.09 -4.29 -4.17
C HIS A 49 -12.01 -5.37 -4.38
N HIS A 50 -11.66 -6.09 -3.32
CA HIS A 50 -10.70 -7.20 -3.40
C HIS A 50 -11.11 -8.28 -4.41
N LEU A 51 -12.38 -8.69 -4.43
CA LEU A 51 -12.89 -9.66 -5.40
C LEU A 51 -12.81 -9.12 -6.83
N LYS A 52 -13.10 -7.83 -7.08
CA LYS A 52 -12.91 -7.20 -8.39
C LYS A 52 -11.44 -7.22 -8.82
N MET A 53 -10.49 -6.95 -7.92
CA MET A 53 -9.06 -7.03 -8.23
C MET A 53 -8.64 -8.46 -8.62
N GLN A 54 -9.13 -9.48 -7.90
CA GLN A 54 -8.90 -10.88 -8.28
C GLN A 54 -9.49 -11.20 -9.67
N MET A 55 -10.67 -10.67 -9.99
CA MET A 55 -11.26 -10.81 -11.34
C MET A 55 -10.38 -10.17 -12.41
N ILE A 56 -9.82 -8.97 -12.17
CA ILE A 56 -8.90 -8.30 -13.12
C ILE A 56 -7.68 -9.18 -13.39
N ILE A 57 -7.06 -9.72 -12.35
CA ILE A 57 -5.90 -10.61 -12.49
C ILE A 57 -6.26 -11.84 -13.33
N ALA A 58 -7.37 -12.50 -13.02
CA ALA A 58 -7.83 -13.66 -13.76
C ALA A 58 -8.16 -13.32 -15.24
N ILE A 59 -8.77 -12.15 -15.50
CA ILE A 59 -9.07 -11.69 -16.88
C ILE A 59 -7.78 -11.39 -17.67
N ASN A 60 -6.77 -10.82 -17.03
CA ASN A 60 -5.50 -10.53 -17.68
C ASN A 60 -4.73 -11.80 -18.08
N GLU A 61 -4.90 -12.89 -17.28
CA GLU A 61 -4.26 -14.18 -17.56
C GLU A 61 -5.00 -15.02 -18.62
N GLY A 62 -6.34 -15.03 -18.57
CA GLY A 62 -7.16 -15.97 -19.35
C GLY A 62 -8.31 -15.34 -20.13
N GLY A 63 -8.44 -14.00 -20.14
CA GLY A 63 -9.52 -13.30 -20.83
C GLY A 63 -10.84 -13.30 -20.06
N THR A 64 -11.86 -12.62 -20.62
CA THR A 64 -13.19 -12.45 -20.01
C THR A 64 -14.13 -13.65 -20.20
N ASN A 65 -13.78 -14.58 -21.07
CA ASN A 65 -14.63 -15.72 -21.38
C ASN A 65 -14.57 -16.79 -20.29
N LEU A 66 -15.68 -16.98 -19.58
CA LEU A 66 -15.80 -17.93 -18.47
C LEU A 66 -15.57 -19.38 -18.86
N SER A 67 -15.89 -19.77 -20.10
CA SER A 67 -15.70 -21.14 -20.58
C SER A 67 -14.23 -21.51 -20.73
N TYR A 68 -13.37 -20.54 -20.99
CA TYR A 68 -11.94 -20.73 -21.19
C TYR A 68 -11.08 -20.26 -20.01
N ASN A 69 -11.70 -19.62 -19.00
CA ASN A 69 -11.00 -19.09 -17.84
C ASN A 69 -11.54 -19.66 -16.51
N PRO A 70 -11.05 -20.82 -16.08
CA PRO A 70 -11.51 -21.45 -14.84
C PRO A 70 -11.16 -20.64 -13.59
N LYS A 71 -10.05 -19.86 -13.59
CA LYS A 71 -9.69 -18.97 -12.50
C LYS A 71 -10.74 -17.87 -12.32
N LEU A 72 -11.19 -17.25 -13.40
CA LEU A 72 -12.24 -16.24 -13.37
C LEU A 72 -13.57 -16.82 -12.87
N SER A 73 -13.95 -18.02 -13.32
CA SER A 73 -15.15 -18.72 -12.85
C SER A 73 -15.13 -18.93 -11.33
N GLN A 74 -14.01 -19.37 -10.76
CA GLN A 74 -13.87 -19.56 -9.31
C GLN A 74 -13.99 -18.26 -8.53
N VAL A 75 -13.42 -17.15 -9.03
CA VAL A 75 -13.53 -15.84 -8.38
C VAL A 75 -14.97 -15.33 -8.42
N ILE A 76 -15.68 -15.51 -9.53
CA ILE A 76 -17.10 -15.15 -9.66
C ILE A 76 -17.97 -15.96 -8.70
N GLU A 77 -17.71 -17.25 -8.53
CA GLU A 77 -18.43 -18.05 -7.53
C GLU A 77 -18.18 -17.54 -6.10
N ARG A 78 -16.94 -17.19 -5.76
CA ARG A 78 -16.63 -16.54 -4.46
C ARG A 78 -17.36 -15.22 -4.29
N ALA A 79 -17.43 -14.39 -5.35
CA ALA A 79 -18.16 -13.14 -5.32
C ALA A 79 -19.67 -13.34 -5.09
N LYS A 80 -20.28 -14.36 -5.73
CA LYS A 80 -21.68 -14.74 -5.50
C LYS A 80 -21.91 -15.21 -4.06
N LYS A 81 -20.99 -16.05 -3.52
CA LYS A 81 -21.06 -16.50 -2.11
C LYS A 81 -20.92 -15.35 -1.11
N ALA A 82 -20.16 -14.30 -1.46
CA ALA A 82 -20.03 -13.07 -0.69
C ALA A 82 -21.23 -12.11 -0.86
N ASN A 83 -22.31 -12.54 -1.49
CA ASN A 83 -23.51 -11.74 -1.78
C ASN A 83 -23.24 -10.50 -2.65
N MET A 84 -22.26 -10.56 -3.55
CA MET A 84 -22.07 -9.51 -4.55
C MET A 84 -23.21 -9.59 -5.59
N PRO A 85 -23.89 -8.47 -5.89
CA PRO A 85 -25.00 -8.48 -6.84
C PRO A 85 -24.54 -8.97 -8.22
N VAL A 86 -25.30 -9.91 -8.80
CA VAL A 86 -24.98 -10.47 -10.13
C VAL A 86 -24.93 -9.38 -11.21
N ALA A 87 -25.82 -8.39 -11.11
CA ALA A 87 -25.80 -7.23 -12.01
C ALA A 87 -24.47 -6.45 -11.95
N SER A 88 -23.89 -6.31 -10.75
CA SER A 88 -22.59 -5.65 -10.56
C SER A 88 -21.46 -6.48 -11.17
N ILE A 89 -21.48 -7.79 -11.04
CA ILE A 89 -20.52 -8.71 -11.67
C ILE A 89 -20.62 -8.60 -13.19
N LYS A 90 -21.84 -8.69 -13.74
CA LYS A 90 -22.06 -8.60 -15.19
C LYS A 90 -21.62 -7.27 -15.78
N SER A 91 -22.03 -6.15 -15.17
CA SER A 91 -21.61 -4.81 -15.57
C SER A 91 -20.09 -4.62 -15.48
N PHE A 92 -19.44 -5.25 -14.50
CA PHE A 92 -17.99 -5.23 -14.38
C PHE A 92 -17.31 -5.99 -15.53
N LEU A 93 -17.79 -7.21 -15.86
CA LEU A 93 -17.25 -7.98 -16.98
C LEU A 93 -17.44 -7.27 -18.32
N GLU A 94 -18.62 -6.71 -18.57
CA GLU A 94 -18.90 -5.91 -19.78
C GLU A 94 -17.97 -4.70 -19.90
N LYS A 95 -17.70 -4.01 -18.77
CA LYS A 95 -16.71 -2.93 -18.73
C LYS A 95 -15.30 -3.41 -19.03
N MET A 96 -14.93 -4.60 -18.60
CA MET A 96 -13.61 -5.18 -18.86
C MET A 96 -13.45 -5.65 -20.32
N GLU A 97 -14.52 -6.12 -20.96
CA GLU A 97 -14.53 -6.43 -22.39
C GLU A 97 -14.36 -5.18 -23.25
N THR A 98 -15.08 -4.11 -22.90
CA THR A 98 -15.01 -2.84 -23.62
C THR A 98 -13.74 -2.03 -23.33
N ARG A 99 -13.20 -2.20 -22.14
CA ARG A 99 -11.94 -1.58 -21.73
C ARG A 99 -10.80 -2.58 -21.93
N LYS A 100 -9.94 -2.34 -22.91
CA LYS A 100 -8.57 -2.88 -22.95
C LYS A 100 -7.73 -2.25 -21.83
N ASN A 101 -8.22 -2.23 -20.61
CA ASN A 101 -7.51 -1.67 -19.47
C ASN A 101 -6.44 -2.67 -19.04
N LYS A 102 -5.27 -2.52 -19.66
CA LYS A 102 -4.04 -3.08 -19.09
C LYS A 102 -3.83 -2.40 -17.74
N ILE A 103 -3.62 -3.19 -16.70
CA ILE A 103 -3.07 -2.67 -15.45
C ILE A 103 -1.83 -1.85 -15.83
N GLN A 104 -1.83 -0.59 -15.41
CA GLN A 104 -0.74 0.33 -15.66
C GLN A 104 0.15 0.37 -14.43
N THR A 105 1.43 0.24 -14.65
CA THR A 105 2.46 0.49 -13.65
C THR A 105 3.01 1.90 -13.84
N GLY A 106 3.32 2.56 -12.75
CA GLY A 106 3.92 3.89 -12.81
C GLY A 106 4.63 4.25 -11.51
N LEU A 107 5.23 5.44 -11.54
CA LEU A 107 5.96 6.01 -10.43
C LEU A 107 5.38 7.38 -10.10
N ILE A 108 5.16 7.65 -8.81
CA ILE A 108 4.85 8.98 -8.28
C ILE A 108 5.89 9.33 -7.22
N GLU A 109 6.37 10.56 -7.28
CA GLU A 109 7.27 11.10 -6.29
C GLU A 109 6.50 11.69 -5.13
N VAL A 110 6.94 11.38 -3.90
CA VAL A 110 6.46 12.05 -2.69
C VAL A 110 7.65 12.71 -2.01
N ARG A 111 7.57 14.03 -1.83
CA ARG A 111 8.57 14.81 -1.07
C ARG A 111 8.12 14.99 0.35
N GLY A 112 9.05 14.82 1.28
CA GLY A 112 8.90 15.09 2.70
C GLY A 112 9.77 16.24 3.18
N PRO A 113 9.95 16.37 4.49
CA PRO A 113 10.78 17.40 5.10
C PRO A 113 12.28 17.21 4.79
N ASN A 114 13.05 18.29 4.84
CA ASN A 114 14.53 18.33 4.79
C ASN A 114 15.16 17.48 3.65
N GLY A 115 14.57 17.54 2.46
CA GLY A 115 15.11 16.86 1.29
C GLY A 115 14.77 15.37 1.20
N TYR A 116 13.88 14.86 2.08
CA TYR A 116 13.36 13.52 1.94
C TYR A 116 12.56 13.37 0.65
N VAL A 117 12.89 12.32 -0.09
CA VAL A 117 12.21 11.97 -1.33
C VAL A 117 11.93 10.48 -1.35
N MET A 118 10.71 10.13 -1.71
CA MET A 118 10.25 8.75 -1.85
C MET A 118 9.65 8.56 -3.25
N LEU A 119 10.05 7.51 -3.93
CA LEU A 119 9.41 7.01 -5.14
C LEU A 119 8.38 5.97 -4.75
N VAL A 120 7.14 6.18 -5.17
CA VAL A 120 6.02 5.27 -4.96
C VAL A 120 5.75 4.56 -6.27
N CYS A 121 6.06 3.27 -6.32
CA CYS A 121 5.70 2.40 -7.44
C CYS A 121 4.27 1.93 -7.25
N TYR A 122 3.44 2.13 -8.24
CA TYR A 122 2.05 1.70 -8.19
C TYR A 122 1.67 0.81 -9.37
N LYS A 123 0.64 0.00 -9.14
CA LYS A 123 0.06 -0.90 -10.13
C LYS A 123 -1.45 -0.81 -10.04
N THR A 124 -2.06 -0.07 -10.96
CA THR A 124 -3.49 0.27 -10.91
C THR A 124 -4.14 0.22 -12.29
N ASP A 125 -5.45 0.07 -12.32
CA ASP A 125 -6.26 0.20 -13.53
C ASP A 125 -6.58 1.67 -13.85
N ASN A 126 -6.48 2.58 -12.86
CA ASN A 126 -6.79 3.99 -13.02
C ASN A 126 -5.75 4.91 -12.32
N PRO A 127 -4.64 5.26 -13.01
CA PRO A 127 -3.59 6.11 -12.44
C PRO A 127 -4.08 7.46 -11.92
N LYS A 128 -5.11 8.05 -12.57
CA LYS A 128 -5.66 9.34 -12.12
C LYS A 128 -6.37 9.23 -10.78
N SER A 129 -7.15 8.16 -10.58
CA SER A 129 -7.83 7.89 -9.31
C SER A 129 -6.82 7.64 -8.20
N PHE A 130 -5.79 6.84 -8.47
CA PHE A 130 -4.69 6.57 -7.55
C PHE A 130 -3.97 7.85 -7.12
N ALA A 131 -3.63 8.74 -8.06
CA ALA A 131 -2.97 10.00 -7.75
C ALA A 131 -3.83 10.92 -6.85
N ILE A 132 -5.15 10.95 -7.06
CA ILE A 132 -6.09 11.71 -6.22
C ILE A 132 -6.14 11.11 -4.81
N GLU A 133 -6.22 9.78 -4.70
CA GLU A 133 -6.28 9.08 -3.42
C GLU A 133 -4.98 9.26 -2.63
N LEU A 134 -3.83 9.07 -3.27
CA LEU A 134 -2.50 9.31 -2.69
C LEU A 134 -2.42 10.73 -2.13
N ASN A 135 -2.76 11.76 -2.94
CA ASN A 135 -2.76 13.15 -2.50
C ASN A 135 -3.71 13.39 -1.31
N SER A 136 -4.88 12.76 -1.30
CA SER A 136 -5.83 12.86 -0.19
C SER A 136 -5.27 12.27 1.11
N LYS A 137 -4.59 11.11 1.02
CA LYS A 137 -3.98 10.41 2.17
C LYS A 137 -2.82 11.21 2.78
N ILE A 138 -1.95 11.78 1.95
CA ILE A 138 -0.77 12.53 2.43
C ILE A 138 -1.06 13.99 2.75
N LYS A 139 -2.22 14.55 2.35
CA LYS A 139 -2.58 15.98 2.54
C LYS A 139 -2.45 16.48 3.98
N LYS A 140 -2.69 15.60 4.97
CA LYS A 140 -2.60 15.92 6.40
C LYS A 140 -1.20 15.68 6.99
N THR A 141 -0.25 15.25 6.17
CA THR A 141 1.15 15.03 6.55
C THR A 141 2.03 16.16 6.03
N LYS A 142 3.33 16.14 6.35
CA LYS A 142 4.30 17.05 5.74
C LYS A 142 4.72 16.59 4.32
N GLY A 143 4.07 15.57 3.76
CA GLY A 143 4.35 15.03 2.43
C GLY A 143 3.59 15.77 1.33
N LYS A 144 4.19 15.84 0.14
CA LYS A 144 3.60 16.40 -1.07
C LYS A 144 3.93 15.50 -2.25
N ALA A 145 2.89 15.01 -2.95
CA ALA A 145 3.10 14.29 -4.21
C ALA A 145 3.41 15.31 -5.32
N THR A 146 4.38 14.96 -6.15
CA THR A 146 4.82 15.73 -7.32
C THR A 146 5.03 14.81 -8.51
N ASP A 147 4.72 15.32 -9.70
CA ASP A 147 5.02 14.60 -10.92
C ASP A 147 6.48 14.89 -11.33
N THR A 148 7.33 13.87 -11.36
CA THR A 148 8.49 13.74 -12.26
C THR A 148 9.89 14.29 -11.91
N ALA A 149 10.14 14.99 -10.83
CA ALA A 149 11.52 15.53 -10.65
C ALA A 149 12.52 14.55 -9.97
N ALA A 150 12.03 13.61 -9.15
CA ALA A 150 12.91 12.73 -8.36
C ALA A 150 13.50 11.54 -9.12
N LYS A 151 12.99 11.20 -10.29
CA LYS A 151 13.64 10.17 -11.12
C LYS A 151 15.14 10.45 -11.33
N ASN A 152 15.51 11.73 -11.38
CA ASN A 152 16.91 12.14 -11.51
C ASN A 152 17.71 11.98 -10.20
N MET A 153 17.08 11.85 -9.06
CA MET A 153 17.72 11.63 -7.75
C MET A 153 18.00 10.16 -7.47
N PHE A 154 17.45 9.26 -8.27
CA PHE A 154 17.67 7.82 -8.18
C PHE A 154 18.34 7.31 -9.45
N THR A 155 19.15 6.28 -9.30
CA THR A 155 19.65 5.48 -10.41
C THR A 155 18.72 4.29 -10.57
N HIS A 156 18.12 4.15 -11.76
CA HIS A 156 17.28 3.01 -12.09
C HIS A 156 18.15 1.87 -12.59
N ILE A 157 18.12 0.74 -11.92
CA ILE A 157 18.94 -0.44 -12.24
C ILE A 157 18.07 -1.69 -12.32
N GLY A 158 18.56 -2.71 -13.02
CA GLY A 158 18.07 -4.08 -12.84
C GLY A 158 18.92 -4.76 -11.76
N SER A 159 18.30 -5.32 -10.76
CA SER A 159 18.92 -6.04 -9.65
C SER A 159 18.58 -7.52 -9.73
N ILE A 160 19.59 -8.38 -9.74
CA ILE A 160 19.41 -9.83 -9.72
C ILE A 160 20.19 -10.39 -8.53
N ILE A 161 19.48 -10.94 -7.56
CA ILE A 161 20.06 -11.56 -6.38
C ILE A 161 20.11 -13.07 -6.60
N VAL A 162 21.29 -13.63 -6.40
CA VAL A 162 21.55 -15.07 -6.53
C VAL A 162 22.24 -15.60 -5.29
N GLU A 163 22.10 -16.89 -5.03
CA GLU A 163 22.92 -17.57 -4.02
C GLU A 163 24.39 -17.51 -4.41
N LYS A 164 25.26 -17.28 -3.43
CA LYS A 164 26.71 -17.23 -3.66
C LYS A 164 27.21 -18.55 -4.24
N LYS A 165 27.84 -18.47 -5.40
CA LYS A 165 28.48 -19.60 -6.08
C LYS A 165 29.95 -19.24 -6.36
N GLY A 166 30.86 -19.92 -5.71
CA GLY A 166 32.30 -19.67 -5.90
C GLY A 166 32.80 -18.40 -5.19
N ASN A 167 33.77 -17.73 -5.79
CA ASN A 167 34.35 -16.49 -5.29
C ASN A 167 33.86 -15.25 -6.09
N ILE A 168 34.08 -14.08 -5.53
CA ILE A 168 33.67 -12.81 -6.14
C ILE A 168 34.39 -12.54 -7.47
N ASP A 169 35.67 -12.96 -7.60
CA ASP A 169 36.45 -12.75 -8.84
C ASP A 169 35.81 -13.48 -10.02
N GLN A 170 35.35 -14.71 -9.80
CA GLN A 170 34.65 -15.48 -10.83
C GLN A 170 33.28 -14.85 -11.16
N ALA A 171 32.55 -14.37 -10.14
CA ALA A 171 31.30 -13.67 -10.37
C ALA A 171 31.49 -12.36 -11.15
N MET A 172 32.62 -11.66 -10.98
CA MET A 172 32.99 -10.49 -11.78
C MET A 172 33.30 -10.85 -13.23
N GLU A 173 34.04 -11.93 -13.48
CA GLU A 173 34.27 -12.44 -14.85
C GLU A 173 32.95 -12.82 -15.53
N ASP A 174 32.09 -13.53 -14.84
CA ASP A 174 30.77 -13.90 -15.33
C ASP A 174 29.91 -12.65 -15.62
N ALA A 175 29.93 -11.65 -14.73
CA ALA A 175 29.24 -10.35 -14.91
C ALA A 175 29.67 -9.65 -16.20
N ILE A 176 30.97 -9.58 -16.46
CA ILE A 176 31.53 -8.99 -17.69
C ILE A 176 31.03 -9.75 -18.92
N ASN A 177 31.08 -11.08 -18.89
CA ASN A 177 30.71 -11.94 -20.02
C ASN A 177 29.22 -11.83 -20.39
N ILE A 178 28.34 -11.67 -19.37
CA ILE A 178 26.88 -11.55 -19.59
C ILE A 178 26.42 -10.12 -19.85
N GLY A 179 27.32 -9.12 -19.63
CA GLY A 179 27.03 -7.70 -19.83
C GLY A 179 26.30 -7.05 -18.63
N ALA A 180 26.50 -7.56 -17.42
CA ALA A 180 26.15 -6.89 -16.20
C ALA A 180 27.12 -5.72 -15.94
N GLU A 181 26.65 -4.67 -15.24
CA GLU A 181 27.43 -3.46 -14.98
C GLU A 181 28.33 -3.61 -13.74
N ASP A 182 27.82 -4.34 -12.74
CA ASP A 182 28.50 -4.52 -11.46
C ASP A 182 28.01 -5.80 -10.76
N VAL A 183 28.82 -6.33 -9.84
CA VAL A 183 28.44 -7.39 -8.93
C VAL A 183 28.95 -7.12 -7.54
N GLU A 184 28.08 -7.23 -6.56
CA GLU A 184 28.40 -7.02 -5.14
C GLU A 184 28.10 -8.30 -4.35
N GLU A 185 28.93 -8.56 -3.36
CA GLU A 185 28.72 -9.61 -2.38
C GLU A 185 28.10 -9.03 -1.12
N PHE A 186 27.02 -9.64 -0.60
CA PHE A 186 26.43 -9.24 0.67
C PHE A 186 25.98 -10.49 1.47
N LYS A 187 25.82 -10.27 2.77
CA LYS A 187 25.43 -11.33 3.70
C LYS A 187 24.13 -10.94 4.40
N GLU A 188 23.17 -11.86 4.39
CA GLU A 188 21.91 -11.71 5.10
C GLU A 188 21.52 -13.04 5.78
N ASN A 189 21.10 -12.98 7.07
CA ASN A 189 20.70 -14.15 7.85
C ASN A 189 21.72 -15.31 7.82
N ASP A 190 23.03 -14.99 7.93
CA ASP A 190 24.16 -15.93 7.83
C ASP A 190 24.34 -16.63 6.48
N MET A 191 23.57 -16.24 5.47
CA MET A 191 23.75 -16.67 4.09
C MET A 191 24.44 -15.59 3.25
N GLU A 192 25.25 -16.02 2.29
CA GLU A 192 25.99 -15.14 1.40
C GLU A 192 25.38 -15.15 0.01
N TYR A 193 25.28 -13.96 -0.59
CA TYR A 193 24.62 -13.74 -1.87
C TYR A 193 25.46 -12.85 -2.77
N PHE A 194 25.24 -12.98 -4.08
CA PHE A 194 25.69 -12.01 -5.06
C PHE A 194 24.52 -11.20 -5.59
N GLN A 195 24.70 -9.90 -5.73
CA GLN A 195 23.79 -9.01 -6.41
C GLN A 195 24.42 -8.52 -7.71
N PHE A 196 23.86 -8.95 -8.84
CA PHE A 196 24.25 -8.44 -10.16
C PHE A 196 23.41 -7.21 -10.49
N LYS A 197 24.09 -6.12 -10.88
CA LYS A 197 23.46 -4.87 -11.33
C LYS A 197 23.57 -4.74 -12.83
N CYS A 198 22.51 -4.30 -13.48
CA CYS A 198 22.48 -4.18 -14.94
C CYS A 198 21.52 -3.08 -15.41
N ASP A 199 21.56 -2.73 -16.70
CA ASP A 199 20.50 -1.91 -17.32
C ASP A 199 19.16 -2.62 -17.14
N PRO A 200 18.10 -1.96 -16.60
CA PRO A 200 16.78 -2.54 -16.44
C PRO A 200 16.20 -3.17 -17.70
N LYS A 201 16.55 -2.62 -18.88
CA LYS A 201 16.13 -3.17 -20.18
C LYS A 201 16.72 -4.54 -20.48
N LEU A 202 17.88 -4.85 -19.90
CA LEU A 202 18.60 -6.10 -20.07
C LEU A 202 18.30 -7.12 -18.97
N LEU A 203 17.52 -6.76 -17.95
CA LEU A 203 17.24 -7.58 -16.77
C LEU A 203 16.84 -9.03 -17.14
N ASN A 204 15.85 -9.19 -18.00
CA ASN A 204 15.39 -10.53 -18.39
C ASN A 204 16.44 -11.32 -19.18
N LYS A 205 17.23 -10.65 -20.03
CA LYS A 205 18.29 -11.28 -20.79
C LYS A 205 19.40 -11.78 -19.85
N ILE A 206 19.85 -10.92 -18.96
CA ILE A 206 20.92 -11.25 -18.00
C ILE A 206 20.46 -12.32 -17.02
N LYS A 207 19.21 -12.27 -16.58
CA LYS A 207 18.58 -13.34 -15.79
C LYS A 207 18.75 -14.71 -16.48
N HIS A 208 18.37 -14.85 -17.73
CA HIS A 208 18.49 -16.12 -18.46
C HIS A 208 19.95 -16.55 -18.62
N LEU A 209 20.87 -15.62 -18.89
CA LEU A 209 22.29 -15.94 -18.97
C LEU A 209 22.87 -16.43 -17.63
N LEU A 210 22.42 -15.88 -16.51
CA LEU A 210 22.79 -16.38 -15.16
C LEU A 210 22.19 -17.76 -14.88
N GLU A 211 20.96 -18.03 -15.33
CA GLU A 211 20.36 -19.37 -15.28
C GLU A 211 21.18 -20.37 -16.09
N ASP A 212 21.63 -20.02 -17.30
CA ASP A 212 22.49 -20.85 -18.14
C ASP A 212 23.86 -21.15 -17.46
N LEU A 213 24.40 -20.17 -16.74
CA LEU A 213 25.59 -20.33 -15.89
C LEU A 213 25.31 -21.07 -14.57
N GLN A 214 24.07 -21.55 -14.39
CA GLN A 214 23.62 -22.31 -13.21
C GLN A 214 23.73 -21.57 -11.88
N TYR A 215 23.49 -20.26 -11.90
CA TYR A 215 23.21 -19.52 -10.68
C TYR A 215 21.77 -19.75 -10.22
N CYS A 216 21.61 -19.93 -8.89
CA CYS A 216 20.28 -20.02 -8.29
C CYS A 216 19.73 -18.61 -8.07
N ILE A 217 18.79 -18.17 -8.94
CA ILE A 217 18.21 -16.84 -8.88
C ILE A 217 17.11 -16.81 -7.82
N LEU A 218 17.26 -15.92 -6.84
CA LEU A 218 16.29 -15.72 -5.77
C LEU A 218 15.33 -14.58 -6.11
N LEU A 219 15.86 -13.48 -6.66
CA LEU A 219 15.10 -12.29 -6.98
C LEU A 219 15.66 -11.66 -8.25
N ALA A 220 14.80 -11.16 -9.13
CA ALA A 220 15.18 -10.38 -10.29
C ALA A 220 14.12 -9.29 -10.51
N GLU A 221 14.45 -8.05 -10.22
CA GLU A 221 13.53 -6.92 -10.28
C GLU A 221 14.24 -5.62 -10.66
N GLU A 222 13.43 -4.62 -11.04
CA GLU A 222 13.92 -3.25 -11.23
C GLU A 222 14.01 -2.57 -9.86
N ASP A 223 15.11 -1.86 -9.62
CA ASP A 223 15.41 -1.19 -8.36
C ASP A 223 15.82 0.27 -8.58
N TYR A 224 15.63 1.10 -7.56
CA TYR A 224 15.93 2.53 -7.59
C TYR A 224 16.86 2.90 -6.43
N ILE A 225 18.14 3.07 -6.75
CA ILE A 225 19.16 3.43 -5.76
C ILE A 225 19.25 4.95 -5.66
N PRO A 226 19.14 5.55 -4.45
CA PRO A 226 19.28 6.98 -4.28
C PRO A 226 20.73 7.41 -4.53
N LYS A 227 20.93 8.48 -5.35
CA LYS A 227 22.25 9.07 -5.60
C LYS A 227 22.78 9.86 -4.40
N VAL A 228 21.87 10.37 -3.59
CA VAL A 228 22.19 11.15 -2.39
C VAL A 228 21.33 10.61 -1.25
N VAL A 229 21.99 10.12 -0.24
CA VAL A 229 21.38 9.63 0.99
C VAL A 229 21.37 10.75 2.02
N ILE A 230 20.27 10.91 2.75
CA ILE A 230 20.09 11.94 3.78
C ILE A 230 19.93 11.33 5.16
N LYS A 231 20.34 12.08 6.17
CA LYS A 231 20.04 11.80 7.58
C LYS A 231 19.07 12.83 8.10
N LEU A 232 18.01 12.39 8.75
CA LEU A 232 16.99 13.25 9.33
C LEU A 232 17.10 13.29 10.85
N ASN A 233 16.61 14.38 11.43
CA ASN A 233 16.43 14.48 12.87
C ASN A 233 15.20 13.67 13.33
N GLU A 234 15.03 13.44 14.62
CA GLU A 234 13.99 12.61 15.19
C GLU A 234 12.56 13.08 14.82
N SER A 235 12.31 14.39 14.88
CA SER A 235 11.01 15.00 14.51
C SER A 235 10.65 14.80 13.02
N ASP A 236 11.64 14.81 12.13
CA ASP A 236 11.41 14.61 10.71
C ASP A 236 11.30 13.12 10.37
N LEU A 237 11.98 12.24 11.12
CA LEU A 237 11.80 10.79 11.03
C LEU A 237 10.38 10.38 11.39
N GLU A 238 9.80 10.95 12.46
CA GLU A 238 8.39 10.70 12.80
C GLU A 238 7.45 11.16 11.67
N ALA A 239 7.70 12.34 11.10
CA ALA A 239 6.90 12.84 9.98
C ALA A 239 7.02 11.95 8.73
N VAL A 240 8.22 11.44 8.43
CA VAL A 240 8.46 10.51 7.33
C VAL A 240 7.80 9.16 7.58
N SER A 241 7.88 8.62 8.79
CA SER A 241 7.20 7.37 9.19
C SER A 241 5.69 7.47 8.94
N LEU A 242 5.09 8.60 9.31
CA LEU A 242 3.66 8.84 9.05
C LEU A 242 3.34 8.90 7.55
N ILE A 243 4.21 9.53 6.73
CA ILE A 243 4.03 9.56 5.28
C ILE A 243 4.10 8.14 4.72
N ARG A 244 5.11 7.34 5.11
CA ARG A 244 5.30 5.94 4.67
C ARG A 244 4.08 5.08 5.03
N GLU A 245 3.60 5.17 6.27
CA GLU A 245 2.40 4.44 6.73
C GLU A 245 1.18 4.76 5.86
N LYS A 246 0.92 6.05 5.59
CA LYS A 246 -0.20 6.48 4.76
C LYS A 246 -0.08 6.01 3.30
N VAL A 247 1.12 6.03 2.74
CA VAL A 247 1.38 5.54 1.38
C VAL A 247 1.21 4.03 1.30
N LEU A 248 1.80 3.28 2.25
CA LEU A 248 1.69 1.82 2.30
C LEU A 248 0.27 1.31 2.60
N SER A 249 -0.61 2.18 3.14
CA SER A 249 -2.02 1.84 3.32
C SER A 249 -2.84 1.82 2.02
N LEU A 250 -2.24 2.20 0.89
CA LEU A 250 -2.88 2.16 -0.43
C LEU A 250 -2.64 0.80 -1.07
N GLU A 251 -3.72 0.13 -1.50
CA GLU A 251 -3.66 -1.22 -2.08
C GLU A 251 -2.92 -1.29 -3.43
N ASP A 252 -2.93 -0.21 -4.18
CA ASP A 252 -2.30 -0.11 -5.50
C ASP A 252 -0.78 0.12 -5.43
N VAL A 253 -0.21 0.38 -4.23
CA VAL A 253 1.23 0.54 -4.03
C VAL A 253 1.90 -0.83 -4.05
N SER A 254 2.87 -1.00 -4.94
CA SER A 254 3.67 -2.23 -5.04
C SER A 254 4.96 -2.14 -4.24
N HIS A 255 5.72 -1.06 -4.44
CA HIS A 255 7.01 -0.82 -3.76
C HIS A 255 7.20 0.66 -3.47
N ILE A 256 8.05 0.97 -2.50
CA ILE A 256 8.51 2.32 -2.21
C ILE A 256 10.05 2.31 -2.10
N TYR A 257 10.67 3.31 -2.68
CA TYR A 257 12.11 3.57 -2.55
C TYR A 257 12.30 4.97 -2.00
N ASP A 258 13.25 5.15 -1.11
CA ASP A 258 13.53 6.47 -0.55
C ASP A 258 15.03 6.74 -0.39
N ASN A 259 15.37 7.98 -0.05
CA ASN A 259 16.75 8.42 0.13
C ASN A 259 17.16 8.55 1.60
N LEU A 260 16.50 7.86 2.50
CA LEU A 260 16.85 7.83 3.93
C LEU A 260 18.04 6.89 4.17
N ALA A 261 18.98 7.30 5.06
CA ALA A 261 20.15 6.51 5.46
C ALA A 261 19.79 5.41 6.46
#